data_59f1a4b6ac3b92721fe961b101636853
#
_entry.id   59f1a4b6ac3b92721fe961b101636853
#
_cell.length_a   1.000
_cell.length_b   1.000
_cell.length_c   1.000
_cell.angle_alpha   90.00
_cell.angle_beta   90.00
_cell.angle_gamma   90.00
#
_symmetry.space_group_name_H-M   'P 1'
#
loop_
_entity.id
_entity.type
_entity.pdbx_description
1 polymer ?
#
loop_
_entity_poly.entity_id
_entity_poly.type
_entity_poly.pdbx_seq_one_letter_code
_entity_poly.pdbx_strand_id
1 'polypeptide(L)'
;MSKVVLDMTMSLDGYVAGPNDGKRYPLGQHGGMAIFDWYTSGKDEVETPLFKPEPGANREMVDAMFVESGAFIFGRKTYDITDGWGGRHPVNGAPTFILTHTPPAPEAVPKGPSNLTFVTDGIASAIAQADKAAGGKDIKLGGGSPGKQALAAGLCDEILVHIAPYLLGGGVPLFGALGDGVRLEKLWAKDGPLATHIRYRVIK
;
A
#
# COMPACT_ATOMS: atom_id res chain seq x y z
N MET A 1 -5.23 5.42 19.53
CA MET A 1 -4.61 5.94 18.29
C MET A 1 -4.21 4.75 17.45
N SER A 2 -4.61 4.74 16.21
CA SER A 2 -4.31 3.67 15.25
C SER A 2 -2.81 3.66 14.92
N LYS A 3 -2.24 2.49 14.62
CA LYS A 3 -0.87 2.45 14.11
C LYS A 3 -0.85 2.87 12.64
N VAL A 4 0.18 3.61 12.27
CA VAL A 4 0.47 3.97 10.87
C VAL A 4 1.49 3.00 10.32
N VAL A 5 1.06 2.15 9.38
CA VAL A 5 1.86 1.06 8.82
C VAL A 5 2.09 1.28 7.34
N LEU A 6 3.34 1.44 6.93
CA LEU A 6 3.72 1.35 5.51
C LEU A 6 3.67 -0.11 5.10
N ASP A 7 2.67 -0.47 4.28
CA ASP A 7 2.37 -1.85 3.88
C ASP A 7 2.49 -1.96 2.36
N MET A 8 3.58 -2.58 1.87
CA MET A 8 3.90 -2.58 0.44
C MET A 8 4.65 -3.83 -0.02
N THR A 9 4.27 -4.26 -1.22
CA THR A 9 5.07 -5.21 -1.98
C THR A 9 6.18 -4.47 -2.74
N MET A 10 7.37 -5.06 -2.77
CA MET A 10 8.48 -4.59 -3.58
C MET A 10 9.24 -5.75 -4.22
N SER A 11 9.93 -5.47 -5.31
CA SER A 11 10.94 -6.38 -5.87
C SER A 11 12.15 -6.50 -4.94
N LEU A 12 12.97 -7.53 -5.14
CA LEU A 12 14.20 -7.73 -4.36
C LEU A 12 15.18 -6.54 -4.46
N ASP A 13 15.17 -5.84 -5.60
CA ASP A 13 15.95 -4.62 -5.82
C ASP A 13 15.23 -3.32 -5.39
N GLY A 14 14.11 -3.42 -4.64
CA GLY A 14 13.51 -2.33 -3.89
C GLY A 14 12.49 -1.46 -4.64
N TYR A 15 11.97 -1.90 -5.78
CA TYR A 15 10.98 -1.15 -6.56
C TYR A 15 9.56 -1.66 -6.31
N VAL A 16 8.58 -0.74 -6.23
CA VAL A 16 7.14 -1.02 -6.08
C VAL A 16 6.40 -1.01 -7.42
N ALA A 17 7.04 -0.53 -8.45
CA ALA A 17 6.57 -0.55 -9.83
C ALA A 17 7.77 -0.46 -10.77
N GLY A 18 7.64 -1.08 -11.95
CA GLY A 18 8.65 -1.01 -13.00
C GLY A 18 8.73 0.36 -13.69
N PRO A 19 9.63 0.53 -14.68
CA PRO A 19 9.73 1.74 -15.48
C PRO A 19 8.41 2.07 -16.20
N ASN A 20 8.21 3.36 -16.48
CA ASN A 20 7.03 3.88 -17.21
C ASN A 20 5.68 3.55 -16.54
N ASP A 21 5.67 3.38 -15.20
CA ASP A 21 4.46 3.18 -14.43
C ASP A 21 3.42 4.30 -14.65
N GLY A 22 2.19 3.93 -14.98
CA GLY A 22 1.08 4.84 -15.28
C GLY A 22 -0.11 4.13 -15.90
N LYS A 23 -1.14 4.87 -16.35
CA LYS A 23 -2.38 4.28 -16.92
C LYS A 23 -2.13 3.32 -18.08
N ARG A 24 -1.12 3.60 -18.93
CA ARG A 24 -0.77 2.71 -20.06
C ARG A 24 -0.10 1.43 -19.62
N TYR A 25 0.68 1.49 -18.58
CA TYR A 25 1.39 0.35 -17.97
C TYR A 25 1.17 0.40 -16.46
N PRO A 26 0.04 -0.09 -15.94
CA PRO A 26 -0.21 -0.17 -14.51
C PRO A 26 0.90 -0.98 -13.82
N LEU A 27 1.52 -0.40 -12.77
CA LEU A 27 2.69 -0.93 -12.07
C LEU A 27 3.96 -1.05 -12.95
N GLY A 28 3.97 -0.39 -14.10
CA GLY A 28 5.14 -0.29 -14.97
C GLY A 28 5.36 -1.49 -15.89
N GLN A 29 6.40 -1.36 -16.68
CA GLN A 29 6.92 -2.42 -17.55
C GLN A 29 7.83 -3.40 -16.78
N HIS A 30 8.43 -4.36 -17.48
CA HIS A 30 9.41 -5.33 -16.97
C HIS A 30 8.87 -6.23 -15.83
N GLY A 31 7.58 -6.51 -15.82
CA GLY A 31 6.99 -7.41 -14.83
C GLY A 31 6.55 -6.74 -13.53
N GLY A 32 6.28 -5.43 -13.54
CA GLY A 32 5.80 -4.73 -12.35
C GLY A 32 4.54 -5.35 -11.71
N MET A 33 3.68 -6.00 -12.50
CA MET A 33 2.54 -6.77 -11.96
C MET A 33 2.97 -8.05 -11.25
N ALA A 34 4.04 -8.70 -11.70
CA ALA A 34 4.46 -10.01 -11.18
C ALA A 34 4.92 -9.96 -9.71
N ILE A 35 5.33 -8.81 -9.21
CA ILE A 35 5.68 -8.70 -7.78
C ILE A 35 4.48 -8.94 -6.86
N PHE A 36 3.25 -8.88 -7.37
CA PHE A 36 2.01 -9.11 -6.63
C PHE A 36 1.46 -10.53 -6.74
N ASP A 37 2.14 -11.44 -7.45
CA ASP A 37 1.70 -12.81 -7.66
C ASP A 37 1.49 -13.57 -6.34
N TRP A 38 2.18 -13.21 -5.26
CA TRP A 38 2.04 -13.85 -3.96
C TRP A 38 0.61 -13.81 -3.40
N TYR A 39 -0.24 -12.84 -3.83
CA TYR A 39 -1.64 -12.78 -3.42
C TYR A 39 -2.64 -12.79 -4.59
N THR A 40 -2.18 -12.94 -5.85
CA THR A 40 -3.06 -12.91 -7.04
C THR A 40 -3.04 -14.20 -7.85
N SER A 41 -2.02 -15.08 -7.68
CA SER A 41 -1.81 -16.24 -8.55
C SER A 41 -2.24 -17.58 -7.96
N GLY A 42 -2.67 -17.64 -6.71
CA GLY A 42 -3.18 -18.84 -6.08
C GLY A 42 -4.53 -19.30 -6.65
N LYS A 43 -5.04 -20.41 -6.12
CA LYS A 43 -6.27 -21.05 -6.63
C LYS A 43 -7.52 -20.58 -5.91
N ASP A 44 -7.42 -20.33 -4.61
CA ASP A 44 -8.58 -20.07 -3.76
C ASP A 44 -8.77 -18.58 -3.54
N GLU A 45 -9.97 -18.07 -3.86
CA GLU A 45 -10.35 -16.68 -3.62
C GLU A 45 -10.54 -16.42 -2.12
N VAL A 46 -10.09 -15.23 -1.68
CA VAL A 46 -10.28 -14.75 -0.31
C VAL A 46 -11.03 -13.43 -0.35
N GLU A 47 -12.23 -13.41 0.20
CA GLU A 47 -13.12 -12.25 0.32
C GLU A 47 -13.51 -11.58 -1.02
N THR A 48 -12.60 -11.49 -1.97
CA THR A 48 -12.85 -10.92 -3.32
C THR A 48 -12.05 -11.66 -4.38
N PRO A 49 -12.46 -11.63 -5.66
CA PRO A 49 -11.71 -12.27 -6.76
C PRO A 49 -10.28 -11.73 -6.98
N LEU A 50 -9.96 -10.56 -6.41
CA LEU A 50 -8.63 -9.97 -6.51
C LEU A 50 -7.59 -10.75 -5.71
N PHE A 51 -7.99 -11.30 -4.57
CA PHE A 51 -7.07 -11.96 -3.64
C PHE A 51 -7.15 -13.48 -3.78
N LYS A 52 -6.07 -14.05 -4.31
CA LYS A 52 -5.87 -15.49 -4.47
C LYS A 52 -4.47 -15.86 -3.97
N PRO A 53 -4.24 -15.75 -2.65
CA PRO A 53 -2.92 -16.05 -2.11
C PRO A 53 -2.64 -17.55 -2.15
N GLU A 54 -1.36 -17.89 -2.33
CA GLU A 54 -0.89 -19.24 -2.04
C GLU A 54 -1.04 -19.55 -0.54
N PRO A 55 -1.24 -20.81 -0.16
CA PRO A 55 -1.37 -21.21 1.24
C PRO A 55 -0.15 -20.85 2.11
N GLY A 56 -0.35 -20.80 3.43
CA GLY A 56 0.71 -20.49 4.38
C GLY A 56 0.87 -19.00 4.64
N ALA A 57 2.11 -18.50 4.68
CA ALA A 57 2.39 -17.11 5.05
C ALA A 57 1.70 -16.09 4.14
N ASN A 58 1.58 -16.35 2.84
CA ASN A 58 0.88 -15.47 1.92
C ASN A 58 -0.61 -15.33 2.31
N ARG A 59 -1.28 -16.44 2.60
CA ARG A 59 -2.66 -16.44 3.04
C ARG A 59 -2.83 -15.70 4.37
N GLU A 60 -1.94 -15.93 5.33
CA GLU A 60 -1.96 -15.23 6.62
C GLU A 60 -1.83 -13.71 6.45
N MET A 61 -1.01 -13.24 5.50
CA MET A 61 -0.86 -11.80 5.22
C MET A 61 -2.14 -11.20 4.63
N VAL A 62 -2.80 -11.91 3.72
CA VAL A 62 -4.07 -11.44 3.15
C VAL A 62 -5.14 -11.43 4.23
N ASP A 63 -5.29 -12.50 5.02
CA ASP A 63 -6.27 -12.54 6.12
C ASP A 63 -6.02 -11.42 7.13
N ALA A 64 -4.76 -11.17 7.51
CA ALA A 64 -4.38 -10.07 8.40
C ALA A 64 -4.74 -8.70 7.80
N MET A 65 -4.55 -8.49 6.50
CA MET A 65 -4.95 -7.26 5.83
C MET A 65 -6.44 -6.97 5.99
N PHE A 66 -7.32 -7.97 5.84
CA PHE A 66 -8.77 -7.82 6.04
C PHE A 66 -9.16 -7.57 7.50
N VAL A 67 -8.44 -8.13 8.44
CA VAL A 67 -8.74 -8.02 9.89
C VAL A 67 -8.18 -6.73 10.50
N GLU A 68 -6.91 -6.40 10.18
CA GLU A 68 -6.18 -5.32 10.84
C GLU A 68 -6.41 -3.94 10.22
N SER A 69 -6.77 -3.85 8.92
CA SER A 69 -6.87 -2.56 8.25
C SER A 69 -8.17 -1.83 8.61
N GLY A 70 -8.04 -0.60 9.10
CA GLY A 70 -9.16 0.27 9.41
C GLY A 70 -9.32 1.42 8.41
N ALA A 71 -8.22 1.87 7.82
CA ALA A 71 -8.21 2.89 6.77
C ALA A 71 -6.98 2.76 5.88
N PHE A 72 -7.07 3.30 4.67
CA PHE A 72 -5.96 3.33 3.72
C PHE A 72 -5.62 4.75 3.31
N ILE A 73 -4.33 5.01 3.05
CA ILE A 73 -3.86 6.26 2.46
C ILE A 73 -3.02 5.92 1.22
N PHE A 74 -3.43 6.41 0.07
CA PHE A 74 -2.72 6.24 -1.20
C PHE A 74 -2.39 7.58 -1.83
N GLY A 75 -1.41 7.59 -2.74
CA GLY A 75 -1.14 8.73 -3.59
C GLY A 75 -2.09 8.82 -4.79
N ARG A 76 -2.18 10.00 -5.40
CA ARG A 76 -2.99 10.26 -6.58
C ARG A 76 -2.71 9.28 -7.73
N LYS A 77 -1.46 8.90 -7.95
CA LYS A 77 -1.10 7.97 -9.02
C LYS A 77 -1.76 6.59 -8.85
N THR A 78 -1.80 6.07 -7.62
CA THR A 78 -2.50 4.81 -7.33
C THR A 78 -3.99 4.94 -7.63
N TYR A 79 -4.62 6.03 -7.20
CA TYR A 79 -6.02 6.32 -7.55
C TYR A 79 -6.24 6.31 -9.07
N ASP A 80 -5.39 7.00 -9.83
CA ASP A 80 -5.52 7.11 -11.29
C ASP A 80 -5.33 5.76 -12.02
N ILE A 81 -4.44 4.90 -11.52
CA ILE A 81 -4.16 3.56 -12.10
C ILE A 81 -5.28 2.57 -11.81
N THR A 82 -5.86 2.64 -10.61
CA THR A 82 -6.92 1.71 -10.17
C THR A 82 -8.32 2.21 -10.50
N ASP A 83 -8.44 3.38 -11.14
CA ASP A 83 -9.72 4.08 -11.35
C ASP A 83 -10.51 4.23 -10.03
N GLY A 84 -9.78 4.51 -8.94
CA GLY A 84 -10.31 4.64 -7.59
C GLY A 84 -11.08 3.40 -7.11
N TRP A 85 -10.77 2.22 -7.63
CA TRP A 85 -11.48 0.95 -7.36
C TRP A 85 -13.00 1.06 -7.53
N GLY A 86 -13.46 1.89 -8.47
CA GLY A 86 -14.89 2.15 -8.64
C GLY A 86 -15.55 2.87 -7.46
N GLY A 87 -14.77 3.56 -6.62
CA GLY A 87 -15.24 4.29 -5.44
C GLY A 87 -15.14 3.52 -4.11
N ARG A 88 -14.73 2.25 -4.13
CA ARG A 88 -14.70 1.42 -2.94
C ARG A 88 -13.46 0.52 -2.90
N HIS A 89 -12.62 0.69 -1.88
CA HIS A 89 -11.42 -0.14 -1.71
C HIS A 89 -11.78 -1.63 -1.57
N PRO A 90 -11.04 -2.55 -2.22
CA PRO A 90 -11.34 -3.99 -2.22
C PRO A 90 -11.27 -4.64 -0.83
N VAL A 91 -10.43 -4.13 0.07
CA VAL A 91 -10.37 -4.61 1.45
C VAL A 91 -11.52 -4.00 2.25
N ASN A 92 -12.59 -4.73 2.45
CA ASN A 92 -13.79 -4.38 3.24
C ASN A 92 -14.48 -3.06 2.83
N GLY A 93 -14.13 -2.44 1.71
CA GLY A 93 -14.57 -1.08 1.40
C GLY A 93 -14.11 -0.07 2.45
N ALA A 94 -12.94 -0.26 3.03
CA ALA A 94 -12.43 0.58 4.10
C ALA A 94 -12.28 2.05 3.66
N PRO A 95 -12.46 3.02 4.57
CA PRO A 95 -12.21 4.44 4.31
C PRO A 95 -10.83 4.63 3.66
N THR A 96 -10.79 5.35 2.55
CA THR A 96 -9.58 5.51 1.75
C THR A 96 -9.31 6.98 1.47
N PHE A 97 -8.14 7.44 1.86
CA PHE A 97 -7.70 8.83 1.73
C PHE A 97 -6.68 8.93 0.59
N ILE A 98 -6.96 9.81 -0.37
CA ILE A 98 -6.11 10.02 -1.54
C ILE A 98 -5.33 11.32 -1.35
N LEU A 99 -4.05 11.19 -1.05
CA LEU A 99 -3.13 12.32 -0.92
C LEU A 99 -2.81 12.89 -2.29
N THR A 100 -3.17 14.15 -2.52
CA THR A 100 -3.01 14.81 -3.82
C THR A 100 -2.90 16.32 -3.66
N HIS A 101 -2.18 17.00 -4.56
CA HIS A 101 -2.20 18.47 -4.63
C HIS A 101 -3.48 19.00 -5.29
N THR A 102 -4.04 18.26 -6.24
CA THR A 102 -5.23 18.65 -6.99
C THR A 102 -6.18 17.46 -7.09
N PRO A 103 -7.36 17.50 -6.45
CA PRO A 103 -8.37 16.47 -6.62
C PRO A 103 -8.78 16.35 -8.10
N PRO A 104 -9.27 15.18 -8.54
CA PRO A 104 -9.88 15.06 -9.86
C PRO A 104 -11.13 15.94 -9.94
N ALA A 105 -11.52 16.30 -11.16
CA ALA A 105 -12.80 16.97 -11.37
C ALA A 105 -13.97 16.09 -10.87
N PRO A 106 -15.04 16.66 -10.29
CA PRO A 106 -16.12 15.88 -9.68
C PRO A 106 -16.76 14.84 -10.60
N GLU A 107 -16.81 15.13 -11.89
CA GLU A 107 -17.33 14.21 -12.92
C GLU A 107 -16.42 13.02 -13.21
N ALA A 108 -15.14 13.11 -12.83
CA ALA A 108 -14.17 12.03 -12.97
C ALA A 108 -14.05 11.16 -11.70
N VAL A 109 -14.79 11.50 -10.64
CA VAL A 109 -14.87 10.66 -9.44
C VAL A 109 -15.92 9.57 -9.68
N PRO A 110 -15.65 8.29 -9.30
CA PRO A 110 -16.63 7.23 -9.42
C PRO A 110 -17.97 7.59 -8.78
N LYS A 111 -19.07 7.37 -9.50
CA LYS A 111 -20.43 7.65 -9.00
C LYS A 111 -20.92 6.51 -8.10
N GLY A 112 -21.58 6.87 -7.00
CA GLY A 112 -22.15 5.91 -6.06
C GLY A 112 -21.62 6.08 -4.63
N PRO A 113 -22.00 5.18 -3.72
CA PRO A 113 -21.47 5.22 -2.35
C PRO A 113 -19.96 5.02 -2.39
N SER A 114 -19.22 6.09 -2.08
CA SER A 114 -17.77 6.11 -2.12
C SER A 114 -17.21 6.33 -0.73
N ASN A 115 -16.16 5.58 -0.39
CA ASN A 115 -15.38 5.76 0.84
C ASN A 115 -14.05 6.49 0.55
N LEU A 116 -13.96 7.20 -0.58
CA LEU A 116 -12.78 7.95 -0.98
C LEU A 116 -12.86 9.39 -0.46
N THR A 117 -11.77 9.85 0.13
CA THR A 117 -11.59 11.25 0.57
C THR A 117 -10.30 11.80 -0.03
N PHE A 118 -10.37 12.92 -0.77
CA PHE A 118 -9.18 13.59 -1.29
C PHE A 118 -8.62 14.55 -0.26
N VAL A 119 -7.33 14.43 0.06
CA VAL A 119 -6.63 15.24 1.05
C VAL A 119 -5.55 16.05 0.36
N THR A 120 -5.59 17.38 0.51
CA THR A 120 -4.70 18.31 -0.19
C THR A 120 -3.72 19.06 0.72
N ASP A 121 -3.88 18.92 2.03
CA ASP A 121 -3.16 19.64 3.07
C ASP A 121 -2.08 18.79 3.76
N GLY A 122 -1.65 17.72 3.09
CA GLY A 122 -0.46 16.95 3.44
C GLY A 122 -0.71 15.67 4.22
N ILE A 123 0.39 14.92 4.42
CA ILE A 123 0.35 13.56 5.00
C ILE A 123 -0.13 13.57 6.46
N ALA A 124 0.22 14.57 7.25
CA ALA A 124 -0.22 14.67 8.66
C ALA A 124 -1.74 14.79 8.76
N SER A 125 -2.35 15.61 7.91
CA SER A 125 -3.80 15.74 7.83
C SER A 125 -4.46 14.43 7.35
N ALA A 126 -3.91 13.79 6.34
CA ALA A 126 -4.43 12.51 5.86
C ALA A 126 -4.43 11.44 6.97
N ILE A 127 -3.34 11.34 7.75
CA ILE A 127 -3.24 10.41 8.88
C ILE A 127 -4.25 10.78 9.97
N ALA A 128 -4.40 12.06 10.32
CA ALA A 128 -5.34 12.49 11.34
C ALA A 128 -6.81 12.21 10.96
N GLN A 129 -7.17 12.35 9.68
CA GLN A 129 -8.48 12.00 9.17
C GLN A 129 -8.70 10.48 9.15
N ALA A 130 -7.67 9.73 8.72
CA ALA A 130 -7.71 8.27 8.70
C ALA A 130 -7.84 7.67 10.10
N ASP A 131 -7.16 8.23 11.13
CA ASP A 131 -7.25 7.76 12.52
C ASP A 131 -8.69 7.85 13.06
N LYS A 132 -9.41 8.92 12.74
CA LYS A 132 -10.81 9.07 13.11
C LYS A 132 -11.73 8.03 12.46
N ALA A 133 -11.38 7.59 11.26
CA ALA A 133 -12.17 6.64 10.48
C ALA A 133 -11.77 5.16 10.72
N ALA A 134 -10.55 4.92 11.18
CA ALA A 134 -9.98 3.57 11.29
C ALA A 134 -10.58 2.70 12.41
N GLY A 135 -11.35 3.26 13.33
CA GLY A 135 -11.98 2.51 14.43
C GLY A 135 -10.98 1.80 15.35
N GLY A 136 -9.77 2.36 15.52
CA GLY A 136 -8.70 1.78 16.33
C GLY A 136 -7.86 0.70 15.65
N LYS A 137 -8.18 0.34 14.39
CA LYS A 137 -7.38 -0.56 13.55
C LYS A 137 -6.25 0.21 12.86
N ASP A 138 -5.36 -0.52 12.17
CA ASP A 138 -4.21 0.05 11.46
C ASP A 138 -4.62 0.99 10.32
N ILE A 139 -3.86 2.05 10.14
CA ILE A 139 -3.87 2.90 8.95
C ILE A 139 -2.77 2.39 8.02
N LYS A 140 -3.15 1.86 6.86
CA LYS A 140 -2.20 1.33 5.88
C LYS A 140 -1.81 2.40 4.86
N LEU A 141 -0.51 2.64 4.74
CA LEU A 141 0.05 3.51 3.72
C LEU A 141 0.45 2.66 2.51
N GLY A 142 -0.23 2.84 1.39
CA GLY A 142 0.06 2.18 0.13
C GLY A 142 0.74 3.12 -0.87
N GLY A 143 1.68 2.58 -1.65
CA GLY A 143 2.43 3.35 -2.64
C GLY A 143 3.64 4.10 -2.08
N GLY A 144 4.55 4.49 -2.99
CA GLY A 144 5.84 5.06 -2.60
C GLY A 144 5.75 6.45 -1.95
N SER A 145 4.89 7.34 -2.43
CA SER A 145 4.88 8.75 -1.98
C SER A 145 4.31 8.95 -0.57
N PRO A 146 3.12 8.43 -0.20
CA PRO A 146 2.61 8.60 1.16
C PRO A 146 3.52 7.99 2.23
N GLY A 147 4.07 6.79 1.96
CA GLY A 147 5.00 6.13 2.86
C GLY A 147 6.27 6.93 3.11
N LYS A 148 6.89 7.47 2.05
CA LYS A 148 8.08 8.33 2.15
C LYS A 148 7.80 9.60 2.95
N GLN A 149 6.68 10.25 2.71
CA GLN A 149 6.28 11.45 3.45
C GLN A 149 6.04 11.16 4.93
N ALA A 150 5.36 10.04 5.25
CA ALA A 150 5.13 9.65 6.63
C ALA A 150 6.43 9.30 7.37
N LEU A 151 7.35 8.58 6.71
CA LEU A 151 8.67 8.27 7.28
C LEU A 151 9.48 9.55 7.53
N ALA A 152 9.56 10.44 6.54
CA ALA A 152 10.29 11.71 6.67
C ALA A 152 9.70 12.62 7.76
N ALA A 153 8.39 12.56 8.00
CA ALA A 153 7.70 13.32 9.04
C ALA A 153 7.72 12.64 10.43
N GLY A 154 8.31 11.44 10.58
CA GLY A 154 8.29 10.68 11.84
C GLY A 154 6.90 10.14 12.22
N LEU A 155 5.98 10.05 11.26
CA LEU A 155 4.58 9.65 11.48
C LEU A 155 4.31 8.17 11.16
N CYS A 156 5.28 7.42 10.67
CA CYS A 156 5.17 5.99 10.43
C CYS A 156 5.60 5.21 11.68
N ASP A 157 4.80 4.26 12.12
CA ASP A 157 5.09 3.43 13.31
C ASP A 157 5.73 2.10 12.93
N GLU A 158 5.25 1.49 11.86
CA GLU A 158 5.72 0.17 11.41
C GLU A 158 5.84 0.12 9.88
N ILE A 159 6.71 -0.76 9.41
CA ILE A 159 6.86 -1.08 7.99
C ILE A 159 6.60 -2.56 7.82
N LEU A 160 5.66 -2.93 6.96
CA LEU A 160 5.43 -4.28 6.50
C LEU A 160 5.80 -4.34 5.02
N VAL A 161 6.86 -5.07 4.70
CA VAL A 161 7.28 -5.27 3.32
C VAL A 161 7.09 -6.72 2.90
N HIS A 162 6.60 -6.89 1.67
CA HIS A 162 6.48 -8.17 1.00
C HIS A 162 7.49 -8.18 -0.14
N ILE A 163 8.61 -8.87 0.05
CA ILE A 163 9.72 -8.91 -0.92
C ILE A 163 9.48 -10.04 -1.90
N ALA A 164 9.10 -9.68 -3.12
CA ALA A 164 8.92 -10.64 -4.20
C ALA A 164 10.29 -11.09 -4.76
N PRO A 165 10.47 -12.36 -5.14
CA PRO A 165 11.69 -12.88 -5.74
C PRO A 165 11.82 -12.44 -7.20
N TYR A 166 11.85 -11.15 -7.43
CA TYR A 166 11.86 -10.50 -8.75
C TYR A 166 12.83 -9.30 -8.76
N LEU A 167 13.49 -9.07 -9.88
CA LEU A 167 14.32 -7.90 -10.12
C LEU A 167 13.67 -7.06 -11.22
N LEU A 168 13.28 -5.84 -10.93
CA LEU A 168 12.69 -4.91 -11.90
C LEU A 168 13.75 -4.10 -12.66
N GLY A 169 14.94 -3.95 -12.09
CA GLY A 169 16.06 -3.24 -12.72
C GLY A 169 15.88 -1.71 -12.80
N GLY A 170 14.78 -1.17 -12.26
CA GLY A 170 14.43 0.25 -12.27
C GLY A 170 12.95 0.50 -12.08
N GLY A 171 12.55 1.75 -11.99
CA GLY A 171 11.15 2.14 -11.82
C GLY A 171 10.92 3.02 -10.60
N VAL A 172 9.86 2.77 -9.83
CA VAL A 172 9.49 3.54 -8.65
C VAL A 172 10.06 2.86 -7.40
N PRO A 173 11.09 3.41 -6.74
CA PRO A 173 11.65 2.82 -5.53
C PRO A 173 10.69 3.00 -4.35
N LEU A 174 10.57 1.95 -3.50
CA LEU A 174 9.78 2.04 -2.25
C LEU A 174 10.38 3.08 -1.31
N PHE A 175 11.68 3.01 -1.10
CA PHE A 175 12.42 3.96 -0.29
C PHE A 175 13.21 4.92 -1.19
N GLY A 176 13.44 6.13 -0.71
CA GLY A 176 14.24 7.15 -1.38
C GLY A 176 15.24 7.75 -0.41
N ALA A 177 15.75 8.93 -0.71
CA ALA A 177 16.57 9.68 0.25
C ALA A 177 15.72 10.02 1.48
N LEU A 178 16.07 9.45 2.63
CA LEU A 178 15.42 9.65 3.93
C LEU A 178 16.24 10.53 4.89
N GLY A 179 17.13 11.36 4.34
CA GLY A 179 18.02 12.22 5.15
C GLY A 179 19.03 11.37 5.94
N ASP A 180 19.03 11.50 7.25
CA ASP A 180 19.97 10.79 8.16
C ASP A 180 19.70 9.29 8.30
N GLY A 181 18.73 8.78 7.55
CA GLY A 181 18.30 7.38 7.65
C GLY A 181 17.23 7.15 8.71
N VAL A 182 16.62 5.97 8.66
CA VAL A 182 15.58 5.52 9.59
C VAL A 182 16.01 4.23 10.23
N ARG A 183 16.12 4.20 11.55
CA ARG A 183 16.47 2.98 12.30
C ARG A 183 15.26 2.09 12.47
N LEU A 184 15.42 0.80 12.21
CA LEU A 184 14.36 -0.20 12.27
C LEU A 184 14.70 -1.31 13.26
N GLU A 185 13.69 -1.80 13.98
CA GLU A 185 13.73 -3.01 14.77
C GLU A 185 12.90 -4.09 14.07
N LYS A 186 13.51 -5.22 13.74
CA LYS A 186 12.77 -6.34 13.14
C LYS A 186 11.86 -7.00 14.17
N LEU A 187 10.54 -6.99 13.90
CA LEU A 187 9.54 -7.64 14.74
C LEU A 187 9.43 -9.13 14.38
N TRP A 188 9.29 -9.44 13.08
CA TRP A 188 9.25 -10.81 12.60
C TRP A 188 9.53 -10.86 11.09
N ALA A 189 9.81 -12.08 10.60
CA ALA A 189 9.85 -12.42 9.18
C ALA A 189 9.13 -13.74 8.98
N LYS A 190 8.39 -13.85 7.87
CA LYS A 190 7.68 -15.07 7.43
C LYS A 190 7.99 -15.32 5.96
N ASP A 191 8.24 -16.57 5.63
CA ASP A 191 8.56 -16.97 4.28
C ASP A 191 7.36 -17.63 3.60
N GLY A 192 7.05 -17.17 2.38
CA GLY A 192 6.01 -17.72 1.52
C GLY A 192 6.56 -18.02 0.13
N PRO A 193 5.84 -18.81 -0.69
CA PRO A 193 6.35 -19.28 -1.99
C PRO A 193 6.79 -18.16 -2.96
N LEU A 194 6.11 -17.03 -2.96
CA LEU A 194 6.31 -15.93 -3.92
C LEU A 194 6.61 -14.59 -3.24
N ALA A 195 6.79 -14.59 -1.91
CA ALA A 195 7.26 -13.42 -1.18
C ALA A 195 7.79 -13.79 0.21
N THR A 196 8.80 -13.07 0.66
CA THR A 196 9.20 -13.03 2.05
C THR A 196 8.58 -11.78 2.70
N HIS A 197 7.84 -11.96 3.78
CA HIS A 197 7.15 -10.90 4.50
C HIS A 197 7.94 -10.52 5.73
N ILE A 198 8.25 -9.23 5.89
CA ILE A 198 9.04 -8.75 7.03
C ILE A 198 8.35 -7.53 7.64
N ARG A 199 8.11 -7.58 8.96
CA ARG A 199 7.56 -6.45 9.72
C ARG A 199 8.62 -5.84 10.61
N TYR A 200 8.74 -4.53 10.54
CA TYR A 200 9.66 -3.73 11.32
C TYR A 200 8.92 -2.66 12.12
N ARG A 201 9.43 -2.35 13.30
CA ARG A 201 9.08 -1.12 14.03
C ARG A 201 10.03 0.00 13.61
N VAL A 202 9.49 1.19 13.39
CA VAL A 202 10.27 2.41 13.19
C VAL A 202 10.70 2.94 14.56
N ILE A 203 12.01 3.09 14.76
CA ILE A 203 12.56 3.66 15.99
C ILE A 203 12.60 5.18 15.83
N LYS A 204 11.80 5.86 16.64
CA LYS A 204 11.69 7.33 16.68
C LYS A 204 12.69 7.93 17.64
#